data_9ffb770e7d2727ccbfc3a8e45ec0305f
#
_entry.id   9ffb770e7d2727ccbfc3a8e45ec0305f
#
_cell.length_a   1.000
_cell.length_b   1.000
_cell.length_c   1.000
_cell.angle_alpha   90.00
_cell.angle_beta   90.00
_cell.angle_gamma   90.00
#
_symmetry.space_group_name_H-M   'P 1'
#
loop_
_entity.id
_entity.type
_entity.pdbx_description
1 polymer ?
#
loop_
_entity_poly.entity_id
_entity_poly.type
_entity_poly.pdbx_seq_one_letter_code
_entity_poly.pdbx_strand_id
1 'polypeptide(L)'
;MKDIENKGKVYVIQEVSKFNVISAQKFGELVPMFEEGKQIMLSPGPAIRKAKIILKDFCDNDYLLLIGDPSMIGLACSIAAYNNRGKYNVLKYDRRTFTYYPIQLDLNERNNYDRES
;
A
#
# COMPACT_ATOMS: atom_id res chain seq x y z
N MET A 1 -23.51 -4.69 -11.61
CA MET A 1 -22.98 -5.43 -11.04
C MET A 1 -21.57 -5.50 -11.19
N LYS A 2 -21.04 -5.15 -12.17
CA LYS A 2 -19.77 -5.21 -12.33
C LYS A 2 -18.97 -4.32 -11.59
N ASP A 3 -19.37 -3.12 -11.29
CA ASP A 3 -18.56 -2.18 -10.58
C ASP A 3 -18.15 -2.66 -9.24
N ILE A 4 -19.01 -3.38 -8.59
CA ILE A 4 -18.68 -3.88 -7.30
C ILE A 4 -17.58 -4.86 -7.41
N GLU A 5 -17.55 -5.59 -8.46
CA GLU A 5 -16.54 -6.57 -8.64
C GLU A 5 -15.22 -5.99 -9.03
N ASN A 6 -15.20 -4.72 -9.39
CA ASN A 6 -13.96 -4.10 -9.79
C ASN A 6 -13.15 -3.52 -8.66
N LYS A 7 -13.64 -3.64 -7.43
CA LYS A 7 -12.81 -3.22 -6.33
C LYS A 7 -11.62 -4.14 -6.24
N GLY A 8 -10.50 -3.58 -5.98
CA GLY A 8 -9.30 -4.36 -5.83
C GLY A 8 -9.06 -4.77 -4.40
N LYS A 9 -7.81 -4.75 -4.00
CA LYS A 9 -7.39 -5.18 -2.68
C LYS A 9 -6.75 -4.04 -1.92
N VAL A 10 -6.85 -4.11 -0.60
CA VAL A 10 -6.15 -3.19 0.28
C VAL A 10 -5.10 -4.03 1.00
N TYR A 11 -3.86 -3.84 0.63
CA TYR A 11 -2.75 -4.57 1.25
C TYR A 11 -2.39 -3.87 2.55
N VAL A 12 -2.69 -4.52 3.66
CA VAL A 12 -2.36 -3.97 4.98
C VAL A 12 -0.89 -4.31 5.21
N ILE A 13 -0.02 -3.34 5.06
CA ILE A 13 1.41 -3.59 5.02
C ILE A 13 1.88 -4.31 6.28
N GLN A 14 1.49 -3.81 7.45
CA GLN A 14 1.80 -4.54 8.67
C GLN A 14 0.68 -4.35 9.66
N GLU A 15 0.25 -5.44 10.27
CA GLU A 15 -0.83 -5.37 11.24
C GLU A 15 -0.35 -4.68 12.51
N VAL A 16 -1.15 -3.75 12.99
CA VAL A 16 -0.87 -3.02 14.23
C VAL A 16 -2.17 -2.98 15.00
N SER A 17 -2.23 -3.66 16.13
CA SER A 17 -3.49 -3.90 16.82
C SER A 17 -4.22 -2.63 17.24
N LYS A 18 -3.52 -1.54 17.44
CA LYS A 18 -4.18 -0.31 17.85
C LYS A 18 -4.91 0.39 16.72
N PHE A 19 -4.74 -0.04 15.49
CA PHE A 19 -5.45 0.57 14.37
C PHE A 19 -6.63 -0.29 13.96
N ASN A 20 -7.76 0.36 13.78
CA ASN A 20 -8.93 -0.34 13.28
C ASN A 20 -8.90 -0.27 11.76
N VAL A 21 -8.46 -1.35 11.12
CA VAL A 21 -8.33 -1.37 9.67
C VAL A 21 -9.61 -1.74 8.96
N ILE A 22 -10.64 -2.14 9.71
CA ILE A 22 -11.89 -2.57 9.08
C ILE A 22 -12.49 -1.47 8.21
N SER A 23 -12.36 -0.22 8.65
CA SER A 23 -12.94 0.88 7.88
C SER A 23 -12.29 1.07 6.52
N ALA A 24 -11.14 0.45 6.29
CA ALA A 24 -10.51 0.52 4.99
C ALA A 24 -11.13 -0.43 3.97
N GLN A 25 -12.04 -1.32 4.42
CA GLN A 25 -12.66 -2.28 3.50
C GLN A 25 -13.47 -1.62 2.39
N LYS A 26 -13.90 -0.40 2.59
CA LYS A 26 -14.65 0.27 1.53
C LYS A 26 -13.79 0.49 0.28
N PHE A 27 -12.48 0.38 0.41
CA PHE A 27 -11.59 0.54 -0.73
C PHE A 27 -11.22 -0.78 -1.39
N GLY A 28 -11.49 -1.90 -0.73
CA GLY A 28 -11.19 -3.21 -1.30
C GLY A 28 -11.05 -4.25 -0.22
N GLU A 29 -10.79 -5.47 -0.66
CA GLU A 29 -10.59 -6.60 0.23
C GLU A 29 -9.27 -6.46 0.99
N LEU A 30 -9.29 -6.65 2.30
CA LEU A 30 -8.08 -6.50 3.11
C LEU A 30 -7.19 -7.73 2.97
N VAL A 31 -5.92 -7.49 2.66
CA VAL A 31 -4.92 -8.56 2.51
C VAL A 31 -3.74 -8.21 3.39
N PRO A 32 -3.55 -8.85 4.53
CA PRO A 32 -2.42 -8.54 5.40
C PRO A 32 -1.12 -9.03 4.80
N MET A 33 -0.04 -8.27 4.99
CA MET A 33 1.26 -8.63 4.47
C MET A 33 2.20 -9.13 5.55
N PHE A 34 2.43 -8.32 6.58
CA PHE A 34 3.36 -8.68 7.65
C PHE A 34 2.67 -8.68 9.00
N GLU A 35 3.12 -9.55 9.87
CA GLU A 35 2.57 -9.65 11.22
C GLU A 35 3.05 -8.51 12.09
N GLU A 36 2.25 -8.18 13.09
CA GLU A 36 2.62 -7.15 14.05
C GLU A 36 3.92 -7.52 14.75
N GLY A 37 4.80 -6.53 14.93
CA GLY A 37 6.04 -6.74 15.63
C GLY A 37 7.21 -7.20 14.80
N LYS A 38 6.98 -7.60 13.55
CA LYS A 38 8.07 -7.98 12.68
C LYS A 38 8.85 -6.75 12.24
N GLN A 39 10.14 -6.90 12.10
CA GLN A 39 11.00 -5.81 11.65
C GLN A 39 12.06 -6.34 10.71
N ILE A 40 12.46 -5.50 9.77
CA ILE A 40 13.57 -5.80 8.88
C ILE A 40 14.81 -5.26 9.57
N MET A 41 15.67 -6.16 10.02
CA MET A 41 16.86 -5.70 10.71
C MET A 41 18.12 -6.08 9.95
N LEU A 42 18.68 -7.24 10.23
CA LEU A 42 19.93 -7.59 9.61
C LEU A 42 19.79 -8.39 8.32
N SER A 43 18.65 -9.03 8.13
CA SER A 43 18.46 -9.88 6.96
C SER A 43 17.17 -9.55 6.26
N PRO A 44 17.17 -8.60 5.34
CA PRO A 44 15.95 -8.20 4.67
C PRO A 44 15.44 -9.20 3.62
N GLY A 45 16.26 -10.17 3.23
CA GLY A 45 15.90 -11.11 2.17
C GLY A 45 14.52 -11.75 2.31
N PRO A 46 14.21 -12.36 3.47
CA PRO A 46 12.90 -12.99 3.62
C PRO A 46 11.73 -12.02 3.46
N ALA A 47 11.87 -10.79 3.97
CA ALA A 47 10.82 -9.79 3.85
C ALA A 47 10.63 -9.39 2.39
N ILE A 48 11.73 -9.23 1.66
CA ILE A 48 11.67 -8.87 0.25
C ILE A 48 10.94 -9.96 -0.53
N ARG A 49 11.30 -11.23 -0.28
CA ARG A 49 10.68 -12.33 -1.01
C ARG A 49 9.19 -12.41 -0.70
N LYS A 50 8.81 -12.25 0.56
CA LYS A 50 7.40 -12.31 0.93
C LYS A 50 6.62 -11.19 0.26
N ALA A 51 7.16 -9.98 0.30
CA ALA A 51 6.48 -8.84 -0.30
C ALA A 51 6.34 -9.01 -1.80
N LYS A 52 7.36 -9.56 -2.47
CA LYS A 52 7.27 -9.77 -3.90
C LYS A 52 6.18 -10.76 -4.25
N ILE A 53 6.02 -11.81 -3.47
CA ILE A 53 4.99 -12.81 -3.73
C ILE A 53 3.61 -12.20 -3.51
N ILE A 54 3.42 -11.48 -2.42
CA ILE A 54 2.12 -10.92 -2.08
C ILE A 54 1.69 -9.86 -3.10
N LEU A 55 2.63 -9.04 -3.54
CA LEU A 55 2.32 -7.91 -4.40
C LEU A 55 2.51 -8.19 -5.89
N LYS A 56 2.70 -9.45 -6.26
CA LYS A 56 3.00 -9.75 -7.66
C LYS A 56 1.95 -9.29 -8.65
N ASP A 57 0.70 -9.23 -8.23
CA ASP A 57 -0.39 -8.82 -9.10
C ASP A 57 -0.94 -7.43 -8.78
N PHE A 58 -0.18 -6.64 -8.05
CA PHE A 58 -0.62 -5.29 -7.69
C PHE A 58 -0.96 -4.50 -8.95
N CYS A 59 -2.12 -3.85 -8.94
CA CYS A 59 -2.58 -3.12 -10.10
C CYS A 59 -3.29 -1.82 -9.70
N ASP A 60 -3.83 -1.12 -10.69
CA ASP A 60 -4.40 0.21 -10.47
C ASP A 60 -5.57 0.25 -9.50
N ASN A 61 -6.26 -0.86 -9.29
CA ASN A 61 -7.40 -0.88 -8.38
C ASN A 61 -7.02 -1.21 -6.95
N ASP A 62 -5.75 -1.43 -6.70
CA ASP A 62 -5.29 -1.85 -5.38
C ASP A 62 -4.72 -0.69 -4.59
N TYR A 63 -4.68 -0.86 -3.27
CA TYR A 63 -4.16 0.15 -2.37
C TYR A 63 -3.18 -0.47 -1.40
N LEU A 64 -2.24 0.33 -0.93
CA LEU A 64 -1.36 -0.05 0.15
C LEU A 64 -1.77 0.75 1.38
N LEU A 65 -2.10 0.08 2.46
CA LEU A 65 -2.46 0.77 3.69
C LEU A 65 -1.18 1.03 4.48
N LEU A 66 -0.88 2.31 4.66
CA LEU A 66 0.42 2.74 5.21
C LEU A 66 0.44 2.67 6.73
N ILE A 67 0.47 1.48 7.28
CA ILE A 67 0.66 1.29 8.72
C ILE A 67 1.72 0.24 8.94
N GLY A 68 2.47 0.41 10.01
CA GLY A 68 3.50 -0.55 10.38
C GLY A 68 4.87 0.08 10.44
N ASP A 69 5.88 -0.77 10.43
CA ASP A 69 7.26 -0.33 10.48
C ASP A 69 7.64 0.43 9.21
N PRO A 70 8.27 1.59 9.33
CA PRO A 70 8.59 2.39 8.15
C PRO A 70 9.39 1.66 7.07
N SER A 71 10.31 0.77 7.46
CA SER A 71 11.08 0.06 6.45
C SER A 71 10.22 -0.92 5.67
N MET A 72 9.21 -1.51 6.30
CA MET A 72 8.29 -2.40 5.59
C MET A 72 7.36 -1.60 4.68
N ILE A 73 6.95 -0.42 5.12
CA ILE A 73 6.15 0.45 4.27
C ILE A 73 6.95 0.83 3.03
N GLY A 74 8.21 1.23 3.21
CA GLY A 74 9.05 1.58 2.07
C GLY A 74 9.24 0.42 1.11
N LEU A 75 9.46 -0.77 1.64
CA LEU A 75 9.64 -1.96 0.82
C LEU A 75 8.39 -2.24 0.00
N ALA A 76 7.23 -2.22 0.64
CA ALA A 76 5.98 -2.51 -0.05
C ALA A 76 5.71 -1.50 -1.15
N CYS A 77 5.91 -0.21 -0.88
CA CYS A 77 5.69 0.83 -1.88
C CYS A 77 6.62 0.66 -3.07
N SER A 78 7.88 0.32 -2.80
CA SER A 78 8.86 0.14 -3.88
C SER A 78 8.47 -1.02 -4.79
N ILE A 79 8.04 -2.13 -4.19
CA ILE A 79 7.68 -3.31 -4.98
C ILE A 79 6.39 -3.06 -5.76
N ALA A 80 5.39 -2.43 -5.13
CA ALA A 80 4.14 -2.14 -5.82
C ALA A 80 4.39 -1.24 -7.02
N ALA A 81 5.19 -0.19 -6.83
CA ALA A 81 5.53 0.73 -7.92
C ALA A 81 6.25 0.00 -9.04
N TYR A 82 7.21 -0.85 -8.68
CA TYR A 82 7.95 -1.59 -9.69
C TYR A 82 7.01 -2.50 -10.49
N ASN A 83 6.07 -3.15 -9.81
CA ASN A 83 5.17 -4.09 -10.47
C ASN A 83 4.09 -3.41 -11.30
N ASN A 84 3.79 -2.15 -11.03
CA ASN A 84 2.70 -1.45 -11.69
C ASN A 84 3.19 -0.23 -12.47
N ARG A 85 4.36 -0.35 -13.04
CA ARG A 85 4.89 0.68 -13.94
C ARG A 85 5.01 2.05 -13.30
N GLY A 86 5.41 2.08 -12.03
CA GLY A 86 5.64 3.33 -11.31
C GLY A 86 4.40 3.97 -10.72
N LYS A 87 3.26 3.27 -10.76
CA LYS A 87 2.01 3.81 -10.22
C LYS A 87 1.54 3.00 -9.05
N TYR A 88 1.15 3.65 -7.97
CA TYR A 88 0.58 2.94 -6.84
C TYR A 88 -0.28 3.87 -6.01
N ASN A 89 -1.33 3.31 -5.44
CA ASN A 89 -2.25 4.05 -4.58
C ASN A 89 -2.02 3.67 -3.14
N VAL A 90 -2.09 4.63 -2.26
CA VAL A 90 -1.92 4.37 -0.84
C VAL A 90 -3.11 4.89 -0.08
N LEU A 91 -3.34 4.33 1.09
CA LEU A 91 -4.34 4.82 2.02
C LEU A 91 -3.61 5.36 3.24
N LYS A 92 -3.91 6.58 3.60
CA LYS A 92 -3.30 7.21 4.75
C LYS A 92 -4.34 7.47 5.81
N TYR A 93 -4.01 7.19 7.07
CA TYR A 93 -4.94 7.41 8.17
C TYR A 93 -4.91 8.88 8.58
N ASP A 94 -6.09 9.47 8.71
CA ASP A 94 -6.22 10.84 9.17
C ASP A 94 -6.73 10.81 10.60
N ARG A 95 -5.89 11.21 11.55
CA ARG A 95 -6.26 11.19 12.96
C ARG A 95 -7.36 12.16 13.30
N ARG A 96 -7.51 13.22 12.54
CA ARG A 96 -8.52 14.23 12.84
C ARG A 96 -9.91 13.73 12.58
N THR A 97 -10.08 12.93 11.52
CA THR A 97 -11.39 12.43 11.14
C THR A 97 -11.55 10.94 11.41
N PHE A 98 -10.50 10.27 11.85
CA PHE A 98 -10.50 8.84 12.14
C PHE A 98 -10.89 8.03 10.91
N THR A 99 -10.45 8.47 9.74
CA THR A 99 -10.76 7.77 8.50
C THR A 99 -9.50 7.60 7.68
N TYR A 100 -9.60 6.76 6.65
CA TYR A 100 -8.52 6.60 5.69
C TYR A 100 -8.88 7.37 4.43
N TYR A 101 -7.89 7.98 3.80
CA TYR A 101 -8.13 8.62 2.52
C TYR A 101 -7.06 8.20 1.52
N PRO A 102 -7.45 8.16 0.23
CA PRO A 102 -6.55 7.64 -0.79
C PRO A 102 -5.65 8.73 -1.38
N ILE A 103 -4.44 8.31 -1.75
CA ILE A 103 -3.52 9.17 -2.47
C ILE A 103 -3.00 8.35 -3.65
N GLN A 104 -3.10 8.90 -4.84
CA GLN A 104 -2.60 8.25 -6.04
C GLN A 104 -1.23 8.78 -6.37
N LEU A 105 -0.27 7.90 -6.54
CA LEU A 105 1.10 8.27 -6.82
C LEU A 105 1.52 7.70 -8.16
N ASP A 106 2.04 8.57 -9.03
CA ASP A 106 2.48 8.17 -10.35
C ASP A 106 3.87 8.73 -10.57
N LEU A 107 4.86 7.86 -10.53
CA LEU A 107 6.24 8.28 -10.63
C LEU A 107 6.63 8.72 -12.04
N ASN A 108 5.74 8.52 -12.99
CA ASN A 108 5.99 8.91 -14.37
C ASN A 108 5.48 10.31 -14.69
N GLU A 109 4.75 10.93 -13.78
CA GLU A 109 4.18 12.22 -14.03
C GLU A 109 5.26 13.27 -14.02
N ARG A 110 5.34 14.09 -15.06
CA ARG A 110 6.37 15.11 -15.17
C ARG A 110 5.88 16.46 -15.59
N ASN A 111 4.75 16.51 -16.17
CA ASN A 111 4.31 17.73 -16.82
C ASN A 111 4.22 18.95 -15.93
N ASN A 112 3.72 18.77 -14.75
CA ASN A 112 3.57 19.92 -13.86
C ASN A 112 4.91 20.48 -13.41
N TYR A 113 5.85 19.61 -13.14
CA TYR A 113 7.17 20.07 -12.72
C TYR A 113 7.84 20.79 -13.84
N ASP A 114 7.75 20.30 -15.06
CA ASP A 114 8.40 20.91 -16.18
C ASP A 114 7.87 22.31 -16.41
N ARG A 115 6.57 22.50 -16.22
CA ARG A 115 6.03 23.82 -16.46
C ARG A 115 6.39 24.81 -15.39
N GLU A 116 6.55 24.36 -14.17
CA GLU A 116 6.85 25.25 -13.08
C GLU A 116 8.31 25.58 -12.99
N SER A 117 9.12 24.86 -13.68
CA SER A 117 10.53 25.15 -13.70
C SER A 117 10.82 26.33 -14.58
#